data_3151c543f95b43afc4644c93a7b7b1de
#
_entry.id   3151c543f95b43afc4644c93a7b7b1de
#
_cell.length_a   1.000
_cell.length_b   1.000
_cell.length_c   1.000
_cell.angle_alpha   90.00
_cell.angle_beta   90.00
_cell.angle_gamma   90.00
#
_symmetry.space_group_name_H-M   'P 1'
#
loop_
_entity.id
_entity.type
_entity.pdbx_description
1 polymer ?
#
loop_
_entity_poly.entity_id
_entity_poly.type
_entity_poly.pdbx_seq_one_letter_code
_entity_poly.pdbx_strand_id
1 'polypeptide(L)'
;MKRRSFLESGTALALDSLFPLHTLAANASSHPLFQLKDVTSQAGIDFRHNSGAYGGKFLPETLGSGCAFLDYDSDGYPDILLVNSMDWPGHKRIRSALKLYKNNRNGTFSDVTRAAGLDIELYGMGVAVGDYNNDGFPDILITCVGQNHLFLNTGKGTFRDVTKSSGLGRRMAFSTSALWFDYDRDGHLDLFVCNYVNWSPEHDVFCSLDGKNKSYCTPEAYRGETCWLFHNRGDGTFEDATAASGIFDTSSKSLGVAMLDFDQDGWPDLFVANDTQPNKLYRNLRNGKFKDAAVEAGLAFSADGKARAGMGVDVGDFENSGRPGIAITNFDNEMVGLYRSPSAGQFDDVSLAAGVGGPSKTTLGFGCGFADLDLDGHLDLVIANGHIDDTVRNIRGNVGYAQPPHLFLNLGKGKFQDVVDTNGGDFAAPRVGRGLAFADFDRDGDVDLLLTTNNGPAYLFRNDLHPGSRALRLHLTGTKSNRDAIGAVVRIYHGGETQMRTVRGGSSYLSQSELPLTFGVGSSDRVDRLAVEWPSGTTQEFKNVSTAKAYELHENEALTDAR
;
A
#
# COMPACT_ATOMS: atom_id res chain seq x y z
N MET A 1 48.43 4.99 58.02
CA MET A 1 48.27 5.53 59.42
C MET A 1 46.80 5.86 59.66
N LYS A 2 46.26 5.20 60.68
CA LYS A 2 45.13 5.52 61.57
C LYS A 2 43.77 5.96 61.00
N ARG A 3 42.84 5.04 61.19
CA ARG A 3 41.42 5.09 61.53
C ARG A 3 40.95 6.34 62.30
N ARG A 4 39.71 6.78 62.04
CA ARG A 4 38.72 6.97 63.11
C ARG A 4 37.31 7.04 62.54
N SER A 5 36.46 6.19 63.13
CA SER A 5 35.00 6.12 63.04
C SER A 5 34.34 7.25 63.82
N PHE A 6 33.14 7.70 63.34
CA PHE A 6 32.13 8.28 64.23
C PHE A 6 30.74 7.75 63.81
N LEU A 7 30.16 7.02 64.71
CA LEU A 7 28.74 6.70 64.81
C LEU A 7 28.06 7.85 65.53
N GLU A 8 26.96 8.37 65.02
CA GLU A 8 25.91 8.92 65.81
C GLU A 8 24.54 8.76 65.14
N SER A 9 23.62 8.28 65.96
CA SER A 9 22.24 7.92 65.72
C SER A 9 21.34 9.14 65.44
N GLY A 10 20.45 9.02 64.48
CA GLY A 10 19.36 9.96 64.23
C GLY A 10 18.11 9.20 63.81
N THR A 11 17.11 9.28 64.63
CA THR A 11 15.75 8.70 64.59
C THR A 11 15.04 8.91 63.26
N ALA A 12 14.58 7.80 62.70
CA ALA A 12 13.66 7.79 61.54
C ALA A 12 12.23 8.13 62.01
N LEU A 13 11.67 9.20 61.51
CA LEU A 13 10.23 9.47 61.47
C LEU A 13 9.67 8.90 60.18
N ALA A 14 8.94 7.80 60.30
CA ALA A 14 8.13 7.26 59.22
C ALA A 14 6.89 8.13 59.04
N LEU A 15 6.77 8.80 57.90
CA LEU A 15 5.52 9.35 57.39
C LEU A 15 4.95 8.35 56.38
N ASP A 16 4.05 7.51 56.84
CA ASP A 16 3.15 6.72 55.99
C ASP A 16 2.17 7.68 55.27
N SER A 17 2.47 8.05 54.04
CA SER A 17 1.48 8.63 53.13
C SER A 17 0.86 7.48 52.34
N LEU A 18 -0.26 6.97 52.82
CA LEU A 18 -1.20 6.10 52.09
C LEU A 18 -1.80 6.89 50.92
N PHE A 19 -1.19 6.77 49.74
CA PHE A 19 -1.90 6.97 48.48
C PHE A 19 -2.43 5.61 48.05
N PRO A 20 -3.76 5.46 47.83
CA PRO A 20 -4.27 4.27 47.21
C PRO A 20 -3.80 4.28 45.74
N LEU A 21 -2.91 3.37 45.38
CA LEU A 21 -2.71 2.95 44.02
C LEU A 21 -4.04 2.37 43.54
N HIS A 22 -4.89 3.21 42.92
CA HIS A 22 -5.92 2.71 42.03
C HIS A 22 -5.18 2.11 40.82
N THR A 23 -4.89 0.83 40.92
CA THR A 23 -4.71 0.00 39.72
C THR A 23 -6.02 0.07 38.96
N LEU A 24 -6.06 0.94 37.94
CA LEU A 24 -6.97 0.78 36.83
C LEU A 24 -6.53 -0.54 36.17
N ALA A 25 -7.07 -1.65 36.67
CA ALA A 25 -7.19 -2.85 35.89
C ALA A 25 -8.13 -2.47 34.72
N ALA A 26 -7.57 -2.10 33.58
CA ALA A 26 -8.30 -2.17 32.35
C ALA A 26 -8.79 -3.62 32.26
N ASN A 27 -10.10 -3.82 32.34
CA ASN A 27 -10.73 -5.05 31.90
C ASN A 27 -10.45 -5.13 30.41
N ALA A 28 -9.30 -5.68 30.03
CA ALA A 28 -9.09 -6.17 28.68
C ALA A 28 -10.19 -7.20 28.48
N SER A 29 -11.11 -6.94 27.56
CA SER A 29 -12.07 -7.92 27.09
C SER A 29 -11.25 -9.15 26.72
N SER A 30 -11.60 -10.34 27.22
CA SER A 30 -10.89 -11.59 26.96
C SER A 30 -11.03 -12.07 25.51
N HIS A 31 -11.65 -11.29 24.64
CA HIS A 31 -11.85 -11.56 23.20
C HIS A 31 -11.18 -10.46 22.39
N PRO A 32 -10.49 -10.82 21.29
CA PRO A 32 -9.93 -9.84 20.35
C PRO A 32 -11.04 -9.00 19.74
N LEU A 33 -10.76 -7.73 19.40
CA LEU A 33 -11.73 -6.81 18.78
C LEU A 33 -12.15 -7.30 17.39
N PHE A 34 -11.24 -7.94 16.67
CA PHE A 34 -11.43 -8.55 15.35
C PHE A 34 -10.45 -9.72 15.16
N GLN A 35 -10.65 -10.54 14.15
CA GLN A 35 -9.72 -11.59 13.74
C GLN A 35 -9.68 -11.74 12.22
N LEU A 36 -8.46 -11.87 11.69
CA LEU A 36 -8.22 -12.11 10.26
C LEU A 36 -8.21 -13.60 9.97
N LYS A 37 -9.25 -14.07 9.30
CA LYS A 37 -9.46 -15.49 8.98
C LYS A 37 -9.11 -15.79 7.52
N ASP A 38 -8.25 -16.77 7.30
CA ASP A 38 -7.94 -17.25 5.94
C ASP A 38 -9.13 -17.97 5.33
N VAL A 39 -9.73 -17.36 4.32
CA VAL A 39 -10.87 -17.90 3.56
C VAL A 39 -10.47 -18.31 2.14
N THR A 40 -9.20 -18.25 1.77
CA THR A 40 -8.68 -18.46 0.42
C THR A 40 -9.22 -19.72 -0.25
N SER A 41 -9.11 -20.87 0.42
CA SER A 41 -9.59 -22.14 -0.12
C SER A 41 -11.11 -22.21 -0.21
N GLN A 42 -11.82 -21.65 0.79
CA GLN A 42 -13.28 -21.60 0.82
C GLN A 42 -13.81 -20.65 -0.26
N ALA A 43 -13.08 -19.58 -0.52
CA ALA A 43 -13.39 -18.62 -1.58
C ALA A 43 -13.10 -19.16 -2.99
N GLY A 44 -12.47 -20.31 -3.13
CA GLY A 44 -12.17 -20.92 -4.44
C GLY A 44 -10.96 -20.30 -5.15
N ILE A 45 -10.08 -19.60 -4.42
CA ILE A 45 -8.87 -19.01 -4.98
C ILE A 45 -7.77 -20.06 -5.02
N ASP A 46 -7.32 -20.41 -6.23
CA ASP A 46 -6.23 -21.35 -6.50
C ASP A 46 -5.14 -20.65 -7.32
N PHE A 47 -4.37 -19.82 -6.65
CA PHE A 47 -3.26 -19.08 -7.24
C PHE A 47 -1.96 -19.41 -6.56
N ARG A 48 -0.91 -19.59 -7.36
CA ARG A 48 0.46 -19.68 -6.89
C ARG A 48 1.37 -18.84 -7.77
N HIS A 49 2.08 -17.91 -7.16
CA HIS A 49 3.08 -17.12 -7.84
C HIS A 49 4.24 -17.99 -8.32
N ASN A 50 4.66 -17.83 -9.57
CA ASN A 50 5.87 -18.40 -10.15
C ASN A 50 6.91 -17.28 -10.31
N SER A 51 7.90 -17.26 -9.45
CA SER A 51 8.99 -16.27 -9.53
C SER A 51 10.01 -16.55 -10.65
N GLY A 52 9.87 -17.66 -11.38
CA GLY A 52 10.84 -18.09 -12.37
C GLY A 52 12.13 -18.72 -11.79
N ALA A 53 12.26 -18.80 -10.47
CA ALA A 53 13.47 -19.26 -9.82
C ALA A 53 13.84 -20.69 -10.20
N TYR A 54 14.99 -20.89 -10.81
CA TYR A 54 15.53 -22.18 -11.24
C TYR A 54 16.93 -22.48 -10.64
N GLY A 55 17.39 -21.65 -9.70
CA GLY A 55 18.72 -21.71 -9.10
C GLY A 55 19.72 -20.72 -9.67
N GLY A 56 19.34 -19.97 -10.72
CA GLY A 56 20.17 -18.90 -11.32
C GLY A 56 20.31 -17.67 -10.43
N LYS A 57 19.45 -17.54 -9.40
CA LYS A 57 19.45 -16.43 -8.43
C LYS A 57 19.43 -15.05 -9.13
N PHE A 58 18.46 -14.85 -9.99
CA PHE A 58 18.22 -13.55 -10.64
C PHE A 58 17.46 -12.60 -9.72
N LEU A 59 17.85 -11.33 -9.72
CA LEU A 59 17.27 -10.33 -8.82
C LEU A 59 15.73 -10.25 -8.86
N PRO A 60 15.05 -10.27 -10.04
CA PRO A 60 13.58 -10.20 -10.08
C PRO A 60 12.87 -11.35 -9.38
N GLU A 61 13.50 -12.52 -9.24
CA GLU A 61 12.93 -13.70 -8.59
C GLU A 61 12.56 -13.46 -7.12
N THR A 62 13.08 -12.39 -6.52
CA THR A 62 12.88 -12.05 -5.10
C THR A 62 11.76 -11.03 -4.85
N LEU A 63 11.26 -10.33 -5.88
CA LEU A 63 10.50 -9.09 -5.74
C LEU A 63 9.01 -9.19 -6.10
N GLY A 64 8.57 -10.14 -6.96
CA GLY A 64 7.14 -10.31 -7.29
C GLY A 64 6.37 -10.90 -6.12
N SER A 65 5.09 -10.81 -6.06
CA SER A 65 4.08 -10.39 -7.02
C SER A 65 3.10 -9.37 -6.42
N GLY A 66 2.44 -8.59 -7.31
CA GLY A 66 1.37 -7.68 -6.94
C GLY A 66 -0.02 -8.32 -6.97
N CYS A 67 -1.00 -7.60 -6.40
CA CYS A 67 -2.42 -7.95 -6.43
C CYS A 67 -3.30 -6.69 -6.46
N ALA A 68 -4.54 -6.85 -6.91
CA ALA A 68 -5.50 -5.76 -6.86
C ALA A 68 -6.90 -6.25 -6.55
N PHE A 69 -7.67 -5.38 -5.88
CA PHE A 69 -9.11 -5.41 -5.90
C PHE A 69 -9.64 -4.41 -6.94
N LEU A 70 -10.61 -4.83 -7.72
CA LEU A 70 -11.29 -4.01 -8.74
C LEU A 70 -12.68 -4.57 -9.00
N ASP A 71 -13.62 -3.74 -9.39
CA ASP A 71 -14.94 -4.17 -9.88
C ASP A 71 -14.91 -4.16 -11.42
N TYR A 72 -14.40 -5.27 -12.03
CA TYR A 72 -14.10 -5.27 -13.46
C TYR A 72 -15.33 -5.30 -14.36
N ASP A 73 -16.47 -5.76 -13.87
CA ASP A 73 -17.73 -5.85 -14.62
C ASP A 73 -18.82 -4.90 -14.10
N SER A 74 -18.46 -3.98 -13.20
CA SER A 74 -19.31 -2.94 -12.61
C SER A 74 -20.58 -3.50 -11.95
N ASP A 75 -20.41 -4.63 -11.25
CA ASP A 75 -21.51 -5.30 -10.54
C ASP A 75 -21.62 -4.89 -9.06
N GLY A 76 -20.72 -4.01 -8.59
CA GLY A 76 -20.67 -3.44 -7.25
C GLY A 76 -19.92 -4.29 -6.23
N TYR A 77 -19.30 -5.41 -6.63
CA TYR A 77 -18.52 -6.27 -5.75
C TYR A 77 -17.06 -6.31 -6.18
N PRO A 78 -16.12 -6.17 -5.24
CA PRO A 78 -14.70 -6.25 -5.57
C PRO A 78 -14.29 -7.63 -6.09
N ASP A 79 -13.69 -7.68 -7.27
CA ASP A 79 -13.05 -8.82 -7.87
C ASP A 79 -11.55 -8.83 -7.52
N ILE A 80 -10.85 -9.93 -7.81
CA ILE A 80 -9.44 -10.08 -7.46
C ILE A 80 -8.62 -10.30 -8.73
N LEU A 81 -7.59 -9.46 -8.91
CA LEU A 81 -6.54 -9.65 -9.90
C LEU A 81 -5.21 -10.01 -9.21
N LEU A 82 -4.61 -11.13 -9.64
CA LEU A 82 -3.32 -11.60 -9.14
C LEU A 82 -2.29 -11.59 -10.27
N VAL A 83 -1.19 -10.89 -10.04
CA VAL A 83 -0.09 -10.80 -11.01
C VAL A 83 0.82 -12.00 -10.87
N ASN A 84 1.18 -12.63 -11.98
CA ASN A 84 2.13 -13.74 -12.00
C ASN A 84 3.36 -13.37 -12.82
N SER A 85 4.50 -13.94 -12.46
CA SER A 85 5.68 -13.96 -13.30
C SER A 85 5.74 -15.28 -14.09
N MET A 86 6.82 -15.52 -14.79
CA MET A 86 6.99 -16.70 -15.65
C MET A 86 8.41 -17.26 -15.54
N ASP A 87 8.59 -18.49 -15.96
CA ASP A 87 9.90 -19.11 -16.06
C ASP A 87 10.78 -18.35 -17.08
N TRP A 88 12.06 -18.24 -16.80
CA TRP A 88 13.04 -17.61 -17.68
C TRP A 88 13.23 -18.37 -18.98
N PRO A 89 13.60 -17.69 -20.10
CA PRO A 89 13.94 -18.33 -21.36
C PRO A 89 14.98 -19.44 -21.18
N GLY A 90 14.71 -20.60 -21.78
CA GLY A 90 15.57 -21.79 -21.64
C GLY A 90 15.35 -22.62 -20.37
N HIS A 91 14.56 -22.14 -19.41
CA HIS A 91 14.27 -22.82 -18.14
C HIS A 91 12.77 -23.09 -17.91
N LYS A 92 11.96 -22.98 -18.97
CA LYS A 92 10.51 -23.15 -18.86
C LYS A 92 10.12 -24.53 -18.36
N ARG A 93 9.36 -24.57 -17.23
CA ARG A 93 8.85 -25.77 -16.57
C ARG A 93 7.33 -25.82 -16.56
N ILE A 94 6.70 -24.70 -16.26
CA ILE A 94 5.25 -24.57 -16.15
C ILE A 94 4.77 -23.36 -16.93
N ARG A 95 3.48 -23.37 -17.29
CA ARG A 95 2.79 -22.17 -17.76
C ARG A 95 2.21 -21.44 -16.57
N SER A 96 2.48 -20.16 -16.48
CA SER A 96 1.91 -19.27 -15.47
C SER A 96 1.39 -17.99 -16.12
N ALA A 97 0.17 -17.61 -15.76
CA ALA A 97 -0.51 -16.43 -16.30
C ALA A 97 -1.03 -15.57 -15.15
N LEU A 98 -1.46 -14.36 -15.50
CA LEU A 98 -2.30 -13.55 -14.60
C LEU A 98 -3.51 -14.38 -14.15
N LYS A 99 -4.16 -13.97 -13.05
CA LYS A 99 -5.42 -14.56 -12.62
C LYS A 99 -6.43 -13.47 -12.27
N LEU A 100 -7.58 -13.53 -12.92
CA LEU A 100 -8.74 -12.73 -12.58
C LEU A 100 -9.83 -13.62 -12.01
N TYR A 101 -10.25 -13.31 -10.78
CA TYR A 101 -11.29 -14.02 -10.06
C TYR A 101 -12.49 -13.10 -9.89
N LYS A 102 -13.64 -13.48 -10.51
CA LYS A 102 -14.90 -12.77 -10.33
C LYS A 102 -15.55 -13.11 -8.98
N ASN A 103 -15.99 -12.12 -8.25
CA ASN A 103 -16.77 -12.27 -7.03
C ASN A 103 -18.19 -12.81 -7.34
N ASN A 104 -18.55 -13.93 -6.72
CA ASN A 104 -19.88 -14.55 -6.90
C ASN A 104 -20.95 -13.98 -5.94
N ARG A 105 -20.63 -12.94 -5.15
CA ARG A 105 -21.54 -12.28 -4.18
C ARG A 105 -22.02 -13.19 -3.03
N ASN A 106 -21.27 -14.22 -2.73
CA ASN A 106 -21.58 -15.21 -1.70
C ASN A 106 -20.34 -15.66 -0.91
N GLY A 107 -19.28 -14.83 -0.91
CA GLY A 107 -17.98 -15.13 -0.29
C GLY A 107 -17.12 -16.10 -1.10
N THR A 108 -17.50 -16.44 -2.35
CA THR A 108 -16.68 -17.26 -3.26
C THR A 108 -16.36 -16.52 -4.55
N PHE A 109 -15.33 -17.01 -5.25
CA PHE A 109 -14.87 -16.44 -6.50
C PHE A 109 -14.77 -17.49 -7.60
N SER A 110 -14.91 -17.05 -8.87
CA SER A 110 -14.75 -17.88 -10.06
C SER A 110 -13.57 -17.39 -10.91
N ASP A 111 -12.68 -18.31 -11.31
CA ASP A 111 -11.60 -17.97 -12.25
C ASP A 111 -12.18 -17.66 -13.63
N VAL A 112 -12.14 -16.39 -14.02
CA VAL A 112 -12.62 -15.88 -15.30
C VAL A 112 -11.47 -15.45 -16.22
N THR A 113 -10.23 -15.71 -15.87
CA THR A 113 -9.00 -15.26 -16.56
C THR A 113 -9.05 -15.45 -18.07
N ARG A 114 -9.39 -16.67 -18.50
CA ARG A 114 -9.45 -16.99 -19.93
C ARG A 114 -10.62 -16.29 -20.64
N ALA A 115 -11.77 -16.25 -20.00
CA ALA A 115 -12.97 -15.60 -20.55
C ALA A 115 -12.75 -14.08 -20.67
N ALA A 116 -12.06 -13.48 -19.71
CA ALA A 116 -11.70 -12.08 -19.69
C ALA A 116 -10.55 -11.71 -20.65
N GLY A 117 -9.87 -12.67 -21.28
CA GLY A 117 -8.76 -12.41 -22.21
C GLY A 117 -7.42 -12.12 -21.53
N LEU A 118 -7.27 -12.44 -20.24
CA LEU A 118 -6.06 -12.21 -19.45
C LEU A 118 -5.20 -13.49 -19.25
N ASP A 119 -5.49 -14.58 -19.95
CA ASP A 119 -4.72 -15.82 -19.91
C ASP A 119 -3.39 -15.69 -20.69
N ILE A 120 -2.52 -14.80 -20.24
CA ILE A 120 -1.24 -14.43 -20.84
C ILE A 120 -0.08 -14.65 -19.88
N GLU A 121 1.09 -15.02 -20.43
CA GLU A 121 2.32 -15.17 -19.66
C GLU A 121 3.15 -13.89 -19.80
N LEU A 122 3.48 -13.27 -18.68
CA LEU A 122 4.32 -12.08 -18.56
C LEU A 122 5.30 -12.31 -17.40
N TYR A 123 6.47 -11.67 -17.42
CA TYR A 123 7.22 -11.51 -16.20
C TYR A 123 6.63 -10.31 -15.42
N GLY A 124 5.39 -10.48 -14.95
CA GLY A 124 4.63 -9.46 -14.27
C GLY A 124 5.17 -9.20 -12.88
N MET A 125 5.13 -7.94 -12.46
CA MET A 125 5.55 -7.48 -11.14
C MET A 125 4.37 -6.92 -10.37
N GLY A 126 3.81 -5.79 -10.80
CA GLY A 126 2.77 -5.04 -10.13
C GLY A 126 1.57 -4.75 -11.02
N VAL A 127 0.57 -4.13 -10.42
CA VAL A 127 -0.67 -3.73 -11.06
C VAL A 127 -1.09 -2.34 -10.59
N ALA A 128 -1.64 -1.55 -11.52
CA ALA A 128 -2.40 -0.34 -11.23
C ALA A 128 -3.72 -0.37 -11.99
N VAL A 129 -4.81 -0.07 -11.30
CA VAL A 129 -6.18 -0.09 -11.83
C VAL A 129 -6.71 1.34 -11.88
N GLY A 130 -7.35 1.72 -12.99
CA GLY A 130 -7.98 3.03 -13.15
C GLY A 130 -8.69 3.15 -14.50
N ASP A 131 -9.78 3.89 -14.53
CA ASP A 131 -10.53 4.23 -15.76
C ASP A 131 -9.83 5.38 -16.49
N TYR A 132 -8.74 5.05 -17.25
CA TYR A 132 -7.92 6.08 -17.89
C TYR A 132 -8.60 6.79 -19.05
N ASN A 133 -9.66 6.20 -19.62
CA ASN A 133 -10.39 6.76 -20.75
C ASN A 133 -11.76 7.35 -20.37
N ASN A 134 -12.11 7.34 -19.07
CA ASN A 134 -13.37 7.84 -18.50
C ASN A 134 -14.63 7.16 -19.09
N ASP A 135 -14.56 5.88 -19.49
CA ASP A 135 -15.70 5.14 -20.06
C ASP A 135 -16.56 4.42 -18.99
N GLY A 136 -16.14 4.42 -17.74
CA GLY A 136 -16.84 3.85 -16.59
C GLY A 136 -16.46 2.40 -16.29
N PHE A 137 -15.40 1.88 -16.90
CA PHE A 137 -14.89 0.54 -16.67
C PHE A 137 -13.40 0.60 -16.29
N PRO A 138 -12.98 -0.04 -15.18
CA PRO A 138 -11.61 0.02 -14.74
C PRO A 138 -10.68 -0.73 -15.70
N ASP A 139 -9.63 -0.05 -16.14
CA ASP A 139 -8.55 -0.58 -16.97
C ASP A 139 -7.40 -1.08 -16.10
N ILE A 140 -6.52 -1.91 -16.67
CA ILE A 140 -5.44 -2.56 -15.94
C ILE A 140 -4.10 -2.25 -16.58
N LEU A 141 -3.17 -1.67 -15.82
CA LEU A 141 -1.76 -1.66 -16.15
C LEU A 141 -1.05 -2.78 -15.40
N ILE A 142 -0.28 -3.62 -16.09
CA ILE A 142 0.65 -4.59 -15.49
C ILE A 142 2.07 -4.10 -15.71
N THR A 143 2.80 -3.87 -14.62
CA THR A 143 4.24 -3.59 -14.69
C THR A 143 5.03 -4.89 -14.79
N CYS A 144 6.13 -4.87 -15.53
CA CYS A 144 6.88 -6.09 -15.89
C CYS A 144 8.40 -5.87 -15.81
N VAL A 145 9.12 -6.98 -15.75
CA VAL A 145 10.51 -6.99 -16.22
C VAL A 145 10.47 -7.09 -17.73
N GLY A 146 10.76 -5.97 -18.40
CA GLY A 146 10.62 -5.80 -19.84
C GLY A 146 9.54 -4.78 -20.20
N GLN A 147 8.62 -5.14 -21.09
CA GLN A 147 7.52 -4.28 -21.52
C GLN A 147 6.36 -4.33 -20.51
N ASN A 148 5.88 -3.17 -20.10
CA ASN A 148 4.62 -3.05 -19.35
C ASN A 148 3.42 -3.23 -20.31
N HIS A 149 2.29 -3.68 -19.78
CA HIS A 149 1.09 -3.94 -20.57
C HIS A 149 -0.12 -3.17 -20.04
N LEU A 150 -0.80 -2.45 -20.95
CA LEU A 150 -2.08 -1.79 -20.66
C LEU A 150 -3.23 -2.58 -21.30
N PHE A 151 -4.17 -2.98 -20.48
CA PHE A 151 -5.37 -3.72 -20.87
C PHE A 151 -6.60 -2.84 -20.70
N LEU A 152 -7.20 -2.49 -21.83
CA LEU A 152 -8.46 -1.76 -21.90
C LEU A 152 -9.61 -2.71 -21.54
N ASN A 153 -10.43 -2.34 -20.58
CA ASN A 153 -11.71 -3.00 -20.31
C ASN A 153 -12.72 -2.62 -21.42
N THR A 154 -13.37 -3.61 -22.02
CA THR A 154 -14.30 -3.38 -23.11
C THR A 154 -15.74 -3.07 -22.67
N GLY A 155 -16.00 -3.06 -21.36
CA GLY A 155 -17.33 -2.96 -20.77
C GLY A 155 -18.22 -4.20 -21.02
N LYS A 156 -17.62 -5.31 -21.46
CA LYS A 156 -18.32 -6.58 -21.77
C LYS A 156 -17.72 -7.76 -21.00
N GLY A 157 -17.04 -7.48 -19.89
CA GLY A 157 -16.36 -8.48 -19.08
C GLY A 157 -15.07 -9.04 -19.73
N THR A 158 -14.48 -8.32 -20.68
CA THR A 158 -13.26 -8.73 -21.38
C THR A 158 -12.27 -7.59 -21.48
N PHE A 159 -10.99 -7.90 -21.54
CA PHE A 159 -9.89 -6.95 -21.71
C PHE A 159 -9.21 -7.11 -23.07
N ARG A 160 -8.68 -6.01 -23.57
CA ARG A 160 -7.91 -5.95 -24.81
C ARG A 160 -6.57 -5.27 -24.54
N ASP A 161 -5.48 -5.91 -24.94
CA ASP A 161 -4.15 -5.29 -24.87
C ASP A 161 -4.07 -4.11 -25.86
N VAL A 162 -3.88 -2.92 -25.31
CA VAL A 162 -3.75 -1.65 -26.04
C VAL A 162 -2.37 -1.01 -25.87
N THR A 163 -1.41 -1.72 -25.29
CA THR A 163 -0.07 -1.24 -24.98
C THR A 163 0.60 -0.53 -26.17
N LYS A 164 0.52 -1.14 -27.34
CA LYS A 164 1.13 -0.57 -28.56
C LYS A 164 0.36 0.65 -29.08
N SER A 165 -0.96 0.58 -29.10
CA SER A 165 -1.81 1.68 -29.61
C SER A 165 -1.84 2.88 -28.68
N SER A 166 -1.75 2.67 -27.37
CA SER A 166 -1.68 3.74 -26.37
C SER A 166 -0.34 4.50 -26.34
N GLY A 167 0.71 3.95 -26.97
CA GLY A 167 2.05 4.56 -26.97
C GLY A 167 2.95 4.11 -25.81
N LEU A 168 2.45 3.37 -24.83
CA LEU A 168 3.22 2.89 -23.68
C LEU A 168 4.24 1.80 -24.03
N GLY A 169 4.05 1.09 -25.14
CA GLY A 169 4.91 -0.02 -25.56
C GLY A 169 6.29 0.37 -26.10
N ARG A 170 6.72 1.62 -25.95
CA ARG A 170 7.99 2.13 -26.51
C ARG A 170 9.19 1.94 -25.57
N ARG A 171 8.93 1.67 -24.30
CA ARG A 171 9.96 1.52 -23.27
C ARG A 171 9.94 0.13 -22.66
N MET A 172 11.10 -0.31 -22.21
CA MET A 172 11.30 -1.54 -21.45
C MET A 172 12.21 -1.24 -20.29
N ALA A 173 11.87 -1.73 -19.08
CA ALA A 173 12.69 -1.63 -17.90
C ALA A 173 12.36 -2.76 -16.92
N PHE A 174 12.98 -2.75 -15.76
CA PHE A 174 12.53 -3.48 -14.60
C PHE A 174 11.55 -2.58 -13.84
N SER A 175 10.29 -2.57 -14.29
CA SER A 175 9.25 -1.77 -13.67
C SER A 175 8.68 -2.46 -12.43
N THR A 176 8.29 -1.66 -11.43
CA THR A 176 7.78 -2.12 -10.14
C THR A 176 6.39 -1.55 -9.87
N SER A 177 6.19 -0.72 -8.84
CA SER A 177 4.88 -0.11 -8.58
C SER A 177 4.52 0.94 -9.63
N ALA A 178 3.23 1.15 -9.83
CA ALA A 178 2.70 2.23 -10.64
C ALA A 178 1.43 2.78 -9.99
N LEU A 179 1.04 3.99 -10.38
CA LEU A 179 -0.24 4.57 -9.99
C LEU A 179 -0.82 5.46 -11.08
N TRP A 180 -2.14 5.57 -11.02
CA TRP A 180 -2.91 6.54 -11.80
C TRP A 180 -3.18 7.78 -10.96
N PHE A 181 -3.06 8.97 -11.58
CA PHE A 181 -3.38 10.25 -10.95
C PHE A 181 -3.56 11.32 -12.02
N ASP A 182 -4.27 12.36 -11.72
CA ASP A 182 -4.51 13.50 -12.61
C ASP A 182 -3.59 14.66 -12.15
N TYR A 183 -2.34 14.71 -12.68
CA TYR A 183 -1.35 15.65 -12.16
C TYR A 183 -1.55 17.09 -12.63
N ASP A 184 -2.23 17.31 -13.73
CA ASP A 184 -2.47 18.66 -14.28
C ASP A 184 -3.94 19.11 -14.21
N ARG A 185 -4.79 18.25 -13.60
CA ARG A 185 -6.20 18.49 -13.32
C ARG A 185 -7.04 18.74 -14.58
N ASP A 186 -6.71 18.03 -15.64
CA ASP A 186 -7.47 18.07 -16.89
C ASP A 186 -8.66 17.10 -16.93
N GLY A 187 -8.80 16.25 -15.89
CA GLY A 187 -9.87 15.27 -15.74
C GLY A 187 -9.54 13.91 -16.36
N HIS A 188 -8.33 13.71 -16.86
CA HIS A 188 -7.84 12.42 -17.36
C HIS A 188 -6.77 11.85 -16.43
N LEU A 189 -6.79 10.54 -16.23
CA LEU A 189 -5.79 9.88 -15.41
C LEU A 189 -4.47 9.74 -16.17
N ASP A 190 -3.42 10.35 -15.65
CA ASP A 190 -2.04 10.17 -16.04
C ASP A 190 -1.43 8.96 -15.34
N LEU A 191 -0.28 8.51 -15.83
CA LEU A 191 0.37 7.31 -15.33
C LEU A 191 1.78 7.60 -14.84
N PHE A 192 2.06 7.23 -13.58
CA PHE A 192 3.41 7.16 -13.05
C PHE A 192 3.86 5.72 -12.87
N VAL A 193 5.10 5.39 -13.31
CA VAL A 193 5.68 4.04 -13.23
C VAL A 193 7.05 4.13 -12.56
N CYS A 194 7.21 3.40 -11.48
CA CYS A 194 8.51 3.18 -10.83
C CYS A 194 9.34 2.18 -11.63
N ASN A 195 10.63 2.47 -11.78
CA ASN A 195 11.62 1.56 -12.32
C ASN A 195 12.73 1.35 -11.30
N TYR A 196 13.22 0.11 -11.22
CA TYR A 196 14.13 -0.27 -10.15
C TYR A 196 15.59 -0.08 -10.56
N VAL A 197 16.12 -1.04 -11.28
CA VAL A 197 17.51 -1.04 -11.70
C VAL A 197 17.65 -1.45 -13.16
N ASN A 198 18.74 -1.03 -13.80
CA ASN A 198 19.10 -1.47 -15.15
C ASN A 198 19.63 -2.91 -15.06
N TRP A 199 18.75 -3.88 -15.31
CA TRP A 199 19.01 -5.30 -15.20
C TRP A 199 18.41 -6.06 -16.40
N SER A 200 19.13 -7.08 -16.87
CA SER A 200 18.60 -8.12 -17.76
C SER A 200 19.31 -9.44 -17.48
N PRO A 201 18.77 -10.60 -17.92
CA PRO A 201 19.44 -11.88 -17.75
C PRO A 201 20.88 -11.92 -18.28
N GLU A 202 21.15 -11.20 -19.39
CA GLU A 202 22.46 -11.15 -20.05
C GLU A 202 23.45 -10.27 -19.27
N HIS A 203 22.97 -9.33 -18.45
CA HIS A 203 23.77 -8.41 -17.67
C HIS A 203 23.73 -8.73 -16.17
N ASP A 204 23.24 -9.92 -15.81
CA ASP A 204 23.22 -10.37 -14.43
C ASP A 204 24.65 -10.58 -13.90
N VAL A 205 24.90 -10.19 -12.65
CA VAL A 205 26.22 -10.29 -12.04
C VAL A 205 26.29 -11.42 -11.02
N PHE A 206 27.50 -11.90 -10.74
CA PHE A 206 27.73 -12.93 -9.74
C PHE A 206 27.90 -12.29 -8.36
N CYS A 207 26.92 -12.46 -7.48
CA CYS A 207 27.02 -12.12 -6.06
C CYS A 207 27.13 -13.39 -5.22
N SER A 208 27.87 -13.33 -4.12
CA SER A 208 28.07 -14.46 -3.24
C SER A 208 28.23 -13.99 -1.80
N LEU A 209 27.55 -14.65 -0.87
CA LEU A 209 27.69 -14.40 0.56
C LEU A 209 28.80 -15.23 1.20
N ASP A 210 29.15 -16.36 0.62
CA ASP A 210 30.19 -17.29 1.10
C ASP A 210 31.44 -17.33 0.21
N GLY A 211 31.45 -16.54 -0.86
CA GLY A 211 32.53 -16.46 -1.85
C GLY A 211 32.61 -17.64 -2.83
N LYS A 212 31.65 -18.60 -2.78
CA LYS A 212 31.63 -19.81 -3.62
C LYS A 212 30.32 -20.00 -4.36
N ASN A 213 29.22 -19.93 -3.64
CA ASN A 213 27.88 -20.16 -4.19
C ASN A 213 27.26 -18.84 -4.60
N LYS A 214 26.52 -18.82 -5.73
CA LYS A 214 25.76 -17.64 -6.13
C LYS A 214 24.62 -17.40 -5.15
N SER A 215 24.47 -16.17 -4.71
CA SER A 215 23.32 -15.63 -3.95
C SER A 215 22.64 -14.53 -4.75
N TYR A 216 21.45 -14.13 -4.31
CA TYR A 216 20.79 -12.96 -4.88
C TYR A 216 21.64 -11.71 -4.66
N CYS A 217 21.77 -10.88 -5.70
CA CYS A 217 22.44 -9.60 -5.59
C CYS A 217 21.53 -8.59 -4.91
N THR A 218 22.15 -7.65 -4.20
CA THR A 218 21.48 -6.44 -3.72
C THR A 218 21.49 -5.34 -4.80
N PRO A 219 20.64 -4.31 -4.70
CA PRO A 219 20.56 -3.27 -5.72
C PRO A 219 21.84 -2.46 -5.91
N GLU A 220 22.76 -2.46 -4.94
CA GLU A 220 24.06 -1.79 -5.08
C GLU A 220 24.90 -2.34 -6.25
N ALA A 221 24.67 -3.59 -6.64
CA ALA A 221 25.37 -4.21 -7.77
C ALA A 221 24.98 -3.62 -9.14
N TYR A 222 23.88 -2.87 -9.21
CA TYR A 222 23.30 -2.37 -10.46
C TYR A 222 23.11 -0.86 -10.43
N ARG A 223 23.06 -0.24 -11.62
CA ARG A 223 22.69 1.17 -11.75
C ARG A 223 21.17 1.32 -11.59
N GLY A 224 20.75 2.45 -11.02
CA GLY A 224 19.35 2.81 -10.95
C GLY A 224 18.75 3.10 -12.34
N GLU A 225 17.43 3.14 -12.40
CA GLU A 225 16.66 3.45 -13.60
C GLU A 225 15.65 4.57 -13.30
N THR A 226 15.40 5.44 -14.28
CA THR A 226 14.46 6.55 -14.10
C THR A 226 13.03 6.07 -14.02
N CYS A 227 12.23 6.63 -13.10
CA CYS A 227 10.78 6.50 -13.16
C CYS A 227 10.23 7.14 -14.43
N TRP A 228 9.01 6.76 -14.83
CA TRP A 228 8.35 7.32 -16.01
C TRP A 228 7.06 8.04 -15.62
N LEU A 229 6.84 9.19 -16.23
CA LEU A 229 5.55 9.90 -16.22
C LEU A 229 5.01 9.95 -17.64
N PHE A 230 3.79 9.47 -17.80
CA PHE A 230 3.05 9.50 -19.05
C PHE A 230 1.82 10.38 -18.90
N HIS A 231 1.75 11.45 -19.71
CA HIS A 231 0.59 12.34 -19.79
C HIS A 231 -0.49 11.72 -20.69
N ASN A 232 -1.71 11.67 -20.21
CA ASN A 232 -2.88 11.18 -20.94
C ASN A 232 -3.43 12.29 -21.84
N ARG A 233 -3.51 12.03 -23.16
CA ARG A 233 -4.03 13.01 -24.11
C ARG A 233 -5.55 13.07 -24.22
N GLY A 234 -6.28 12.25 -23.47
CA GLY A 234 -7.73 12.14 -23.52
C GLY A 234 -8.26 11.46 -24.79
N ASP A 235 -7.40 10.96 -25.67
CA ASP A 235 -7.75 10.25 -26.92
C ASP A 235 -7.41 8.76 -26.89
N GLY A 236 -7.09 8.24 -25.71
CA GLY A 236 -6.64 6.86 -25.48
C GLY A 236 -5.14 6.66 -25.73
N THR A 237 -4.37 7.74 -25.94
CA THR A 237 -2.91 7.70 -26.11
C THR A 237 -2.18 8.50 -25.03
N PHE A 238 -0.92 8.11 -24.79
CA PHE A 238 -0.07 8.75 -23.79
C PHE A 238 1.15 9.40 -24.43
N GLU A 239 1.59 10.51 -23.85
CA GLU A 239 2.84 11.17 -24.14
C GLU A 239 3.84 10.92 -23.00
N ASP A 240 5.08 10.59 -23.34
CA ASP A 240 6.17 10.49 -22.37
C ASP A 240 6.59 11.88 -21.89
N ALA A 241 6.12 12.26 -20.71
CA ALA A 241 6.41 13.54 -20.07
C ALA A 241 7.63 13.50 -19.13
N THR A 242 8.31 12.35 -18.98
CA THR A 242 9.35 12.11 -17.98
C THR A 242 10.43 13.19 -17.94
N ALA A 243 11.03 13.49 -19.09
CA ALA A 243 12.10 14.49 -19.15
C ALA A 243 11.56 15.93 -19.05
N ALA A 244 10.42 16.20 -19.69
CA ALA A 244 9.81 17.53 -19.70
C ALA A 244 9.27 17.95 -18.34
N SER A 245 8.79 16.99 -17.55
CA SER A 245 8.26 17.23 -16.19
C SER A 245 9.33 17.41 -15.12
N GLY A 246 10.60 17.07 -15.38
CA GLY A 246 11.67 17.13 -14.39
C GLY A 246 11.80 15.89 -13.50
N ILE A 247 11.10 14.79 -13.83
CA ILE A 247 11.16 13.52 -13.08
C ILE A 247 12.38 12.66 -13.46
N PHE A 248 13.00 12.92 -14.62
CA PHE A 248 14.13 12.13 -15.10
C PHE A 248 15.29 12.08 -14.10
N ASP A 249 15.54 10.90 -13.53
CA ASP A 249 16.63 10.64 -12.57
C ASP A 249 17.07 9.17 -12.63
N THR A 250 18.30 8.92 -13.05
CA THR A 250 18.89 7.57 -13.16
C THR A 250 19.60 7.12 -11.89
N SER A 251 19.59 7.91 -10.82
CA SER A 251 20.15 7.51 -9.52
C SER A 251 19.13 6.74 -8.67
N SER A 252 17.83 6.88 -8.97
CA SER A 252 16.75 6.24 -8.23
C SER A 252 16.72 4.72 -8.44
N LYS A 253 16.25 4.00 -7.41
CA LYS A 253 15.98 2.55 -7.43
C LYS A 253 14.61 2.33 -6.81
N SER A 254 13.58 2.67 -7.58
CA SER A 254 12.24 2.89 -7.07
C SER A 254 11.44 1.61 -6.99
N LEU A 255 10.82 1.34 -5.84
CA LEU A 255 10.00 0.16 -5.59
C LEU A 255 8.54 0.50 -5.29
N GLY A 256 8.28 1.53 -4.50
CA GLY A 256 6.94 1.96 -4.12
C GLY A 256 6.67 3.41 -4.48
N VAL A 257 5.41 3.75 -4.73
CA VAL A 257 4.95 5.11 -4.97
C VAL A 257 3.58 5.33 -4.34
N ALA A 258 3.36 6.51 -3.79
CA ALA A 258 2.06 6.95 -3.30
C ALA A 258 1.81 8.42 -3.62
N MET A 259 0.56 8.75 -3.89
CA MET A 259 0.09 10.12 -4.11
C MET A 259 -0.31 10.77 -2.79
N LEU A 260 0.02 12.04 -2.63
CA LEU A 260 -0.40 12.88 -1.51
C LEU A 260 -0.40 14.36 -1.94
N ASP A 261 -1.03 15.20 -1.14
CA ASP A 261 -0.87 16.65 -1.16
C ASP A 261 -0.07 17.03 0.09
N PHE A 262 1.28 17.06 -0.03
CA PHE A 262 2.14 17.18 1.15
C PHE A 262 2.22 18.58 1.71
N ASP A 263 2.03 19.62 0.89
CA ASP A 263 2.09 21.00 1.31
C ASP A 263 0.71 21.68 1.39
N GLN A 264 -0.36 20.88 1.23
CA GLN A 264 -1.77 21.29 1.33
C GLN A 264 -2.13 22.43 0.35
N ASP A 265 -1.52 22.40 -0.84
CA ASP A 265 -1.79 23.37 -1.88
C ASP A 265 -2.92 22.95 -2.83
N GLY A 266 -3.46 21.75 -2.60
CA GLY A 266 -4.58 21.14 -3.32
C GLY A 266 -4.15 20.41 -4.59
N TRP A 267 -2.87 20.30 -4.94
CA TRP A 267 -2.36 19.59 -6.10
C TRP A 267 -1.72 18.25 -5.70
N PRO A 268 -1.87 17.22 -6.53
CA PRO A 268 -1.29 15.92 -6.21
C PRO A 268 0.23 15.94 -6.39
N ASP A 269 0.93 15.52 -5.36
CA ASP A 269 2.36 15.25 -5.32
C ASP A 269 2.62 13.76 -5.29
N LEU A 270 3.87 13.35 -5.49
CA LEU A 270 4.28 11.94 -5.46
C LEU A 270 5.41 11.70 -4.47
N PHE A 271 5.21 10.77 -3.57
CA PHE A 271 6.28 10.19 -2.77
C PHE A 271 6.74 8.86 -3.38
N VAL A 272 8.06 8.69 -3.56
CA VAL A 272 8.66 7.48 -4.15
C VAL A 272 9.65 6.89 -3.16
N ALA A 273 9.40 5.65 -2.75
CA ALA A 273 10.30 4.87 -1.92
C ALA A 273 11.40 4.24 -2.78
N ASN A 274 12.64 4.49 -2.40
CA ASN A 274 13.83 4.01 -3.09
C ASN A 274 14.59 3.00 -2.24
N ASP A 275 15.07 1.93 -2.87
CA ASP A 275 15.92 0.93 -2.24
C ASP A 275 17.38 1.40 -2.22
N THR A 276 17.94 1.59 -1.01
CA THR A 276 19.33 2.01 -0.76
C THR A 276 19.71 3.39 -1.33
N GLN A 277 18.74 4.15 -1.81
CA GLN A 277 18.92 5.51 -2.32
C GLN A 277 17.98 6.46 -1.56
N PRO A 278 18.26 7.79 -1.55
CA PRO A 278 17.34 8.76 -0.96
C PRO A 278 15.96 8.65 -1.58
N ASN A 279 14.93 8.66 -0.74
CA ASN A 279 13.55 8.73 -1.23
C ASN A 279 13.33 10.04 -1.98
N LYS A 280 12.33 10.05 -2.87
CA LYS A 280 11.92 11.24 -3.62
C LYS A 280 10.56 11.73 -3.18
N LEU A 281 10.41 13.04 -3.15
CA LEU A 281 9.12 13.72 -3.01
C LEU A 281 8.99 14.72 -4.17
N TYR A 282 8.27 14.33 -5.20
CA TYR A 282 8.06 15.17 -6.37
C TYR A 282 6.90 16.14 -6.10
N ARG A 283 7.25 17.38 -5.71
CA ARG A 283 6.31 18.48 -5.58
C ARG A 283 5.81 18.92 -6.94
N ASN A 284 4.50 18.97 -7.13
CA ASN A 284 3.84 19.49 -8.31
C ASN A 284 3.94 21.03 -8.37
N LEU A 285 4.50 21.57 -9.44
CA LEU A 285 4.65 23.01 -9.63
C LEU A 285 3.46 23.66 -10.37
N ARG A 286 2.34 22.91 -10.57
CA ARG A 286 1.10 23.36 -11.20
C ARG A 286 1.23 23.83 -12.66
N ASN A 287 2.31 23.45 -13.32
CA ASN A 287 2.62 23.81 -14.70
C ASN A 287 3.16 22.64 -15.51
N GLY A 288 2.75 21.41 -15.14
CA GLY A 288 3.21 20.16 -15.75
C GLY A 288 4.63 19.77 -15.35
N LYS A 289 5.21 20.42 -14.33
CA LYS A 289 6.56 20.13 -13.82
C LYS A 289 6.55 19.76 -12.35
N PHE A 290 7.56 19.00 -11.98
CA PHE A 290 7.82 18.57 -10.60
C PHE A 290 9.21 19.00 -10.15
N LYS A 291 9.36 19.17 -8.84
CA LYS A 291 10.63 19.42 -8.16
C LYS A 291 10.78 18.42 -7.01
N ASP A 292 11.93 17.76 -6.93
CA ASP A 292 12.23 16.93 -5.76
C ASP A 292 12.37 17.83 -4.51
N ALA A 293 11.54 17.60 -3.52
CA ALA A 293 11.47 18.32 -2.25
C ALA A 293 11.75 17.40 -1.05
N ALA A 294 12.20 16.15 -1.27
CA ALA A 294 12.32 15.15 -0.21
C ALA A 294 13.29 15.56 0.90
N VAL A 295 14.39 16.24 0.55
CA VAL A 295 15.37 16.72 1.55
C VAL A 295 14.77 17.84 2.39
N GLU A 296 14.16 18.81 1.74
CA GLU A 296 13.55 19.97 2.41
C GLU A 296 12.37 19.55 3.31
N ALA A 297 11.62 18.51 2.90
CA ALA A 297 10.49 17.99 3.65
C ALA A 297 10.86 17.02 4.79
N GLY A 298 12.13 16.58 4.88
CA GLY A 298 12.57 15.61 5.90
C GLY A 298 12.28 14.14 5.57
N LEU A 299 12.07 13.80 4.28
CA LEU A 299 11.66 12.45 3.82
C LEU A 299 12.74 11.68 3.05
N ALA A 300 13.82 12.36 2.61
CA ALA A 300 14.87 11.74 1.79
C ALA A 300 15.67 10.68 2.56
N PHE A 301 15.85 10.87 3.86
CA PHE A 301 16.69 10.06 4.73
C PHE A 301 15.98 9.74 6.03
N SER A 302 16.46 8.70 6.71
CA SER A 302 16.09 8.40 8.09
C SER A 302 16.62 9.45 9.08
N ALA A 303 16.14 9.40 10.33
CA ALA A 303 16.56 10.32 11.39
C ALA A 303 18.08 10.30 11.67
N ASP A 304 18.80 9.21 11.34
CA ASP A 304 20.26 9.09 11.42
C ASP A 304 20.98 9.51 10.12
N GLY A 305 20.28 10.13 9.18
CA GLY A 305 20.82 10.70 7.95
C GLY A 305 21.21 9.66 6.87
N LYS A 306 20.68 8.44 6.93
CA LYS A 306 20.95 7.38 5.96
C LYS A 306 19.78 7.18 5.00
N ALA A 307 20.09 6.88 3.75
CA ALA A 307 19.11 6.28 2.86
C ALA A 307 18.83 4.86 3.33
N ARG A 308 17.54 4.52 3.45
CA ARG A 308 17.08 3.16 3.78
C ARG A 308 16.69 2.42 2.50
N ALA A 309 16.54 1.11 2.60
CA ALA A 309 16.03 0.28 1.51
C ALA A 309 14.49 0.30 1.53
N GLY A 310 13.91 1.38 1.02
CA GLY A 310 12.46 1.57 0.98
C GLY A 310 11.79 0.72 -0.10
N MET A 311 10.69 0.03 0.26
CA MET A 311 9.95 -0.85 -0.65
C MET A 311 8.50 -0.42 -0.82
N GLY A 312 7.59 -0.89 0.01
CA GLY A 312 6.20 -0.44 -0.02
C GLY A 312 6.00 0.89 0.67
N VAL A 313 4.99 1.61 0.24
CA VAL A 313 4.62 2.91 0.82
C VAL A 313 3.11 3.07 0.85
N ASP A 314 2.59 3.61 1.94
CA ASP A 314 1.21 4.07 2.00
C ASP A 314 1.11 5.42 2.71
N VAL A 315 0.02 6.15 2.40
CA VAL A 315 -0.27 7.48 2.92
C VAL A 315 -1.62 7.47 3.63
N GLY A 316 -1.71 8.04 4.81
CA GLY A 316 -2.96 8.16 5.56
C GLY A 316 -2.87 9.19 6.67
N ASP A 317 -3.99 9.80 7.04
CA ASP A 317 -4.07 10.67 8.22
C ASP A 317 -4.25 9.82 9.49
N PHE A 318 -3.17 9.16 9.93
CA PHE A 318 -3.21 8.25 11.07
C PHE A 318 -3.30 8.97 12.44
N GLU A 319 -3.17 10.29 12.47
CA GLU A 319 -3.35 11.09 13.69
C GLU A 319 -4.70 11.80 13.74
N ASN A 320 -5.56 11.65 12.73
CA ASN A 320 -6.80 12.42 12.55
C ASN A 320 -6.55 13.94 12.63
N SER A 321 -5.42 14.37 12.09
CA SER A 321 -4.92 15.75 12.15
C SER A 321 -5.32 16.60 10.94
N GLY A 322 -5.94 15.99 9.94
CA GLY A 322 -6.22 16.62 8.63
C GLY A 322 -4.98 16.74 7.74
N ARG A 323 -3.89 16.04 8.05
CA ARG A 323 -2.64 16.04 7.29
C ARG A 323 -2.18 14.62 6.99
N PRO A 324 -1.56 14.39 5.81
CA PRO A 324 -1.08 13.07 5.45
C PRO A 324 0.14 12.67 6.31
N GLY A 325 0.14 11.42 6.78
CA GLY A 325 1.33 10.74 7.25
C GLY A 325 1.75 9.67 6.25
N ILE A 326 2.98 9.18 6.34
CA ILE A 326 3.58 8.22 5.40
C ILE A 326 4.14 7.04 6.17
N ALA A 327 3.79 5.82 5.76
CA ALA A 327 4.43 4.59 6.19
C ALA A 327 5.29 4.03 5.06
N ILE A 328 6.53 3.61 5.37
CA ILE A 328 7.47 3.03 4.41
C ILE A 328 8.02 1.75 5.00
N THR A 329 7.90 0.64 4.27
CA THR A 329 8.56 -0.61 4.65
C THR A 329 10.01 -0.60 4.21
N ASN A 330 10.89 -1.16 5.02
CA ASN A 330 12.32 -1.15 4.79
C ASN A 330 12.92 -2.54 4.96
N PHE A 331 14.20 -2.68 4.60
CA PHE A 331 14.97 -3.88 4.79
C PHE A 331 15.15 -4.19 6.29
N ASP A 332 15.46 -5.44 6.62
CA ASP A 332 15.73 -5.84 8.00
C ASP A 332 16.91 -5.05 8.60
N ASN A 333 16.86 -4.78 9.91
CA ASN A 333 17.69 -3.86 10.69
C ASN A 333 17.46 -2.35 10.44
N GLU A 334 16.57 -1.97 9.52
CA GLU A 334 16.29 -0.57 9.22
C GLU A 334 14.99 -0.06 9.82
N MET A 335 14.13 -0.96 10.30
CA MET A 335 12.76 -0.71 10.80
C MET A 335 11.84 -0.02 9.77
N VAL A 336 10.54 -0.16 9.98
CA VAL A 336 9.51 0.59 9.24
C VAL A 336 9.66 2.07 9.52
N GLY A 337 9.62 2.90 8.48
CA GLY A 337 9.54 4.35 8.60
C GLY A 337 8.08 4.77 8.76
N LEU A 338 7.78 5.53 9.82
CA LEU A 338 6.49 6.20 9.99
C LEU A 338 6.75 7.68 10.17
N TYR A 339 6.20 8.46 9.26
CA TYR A 339 6.40 9.91 9.21
C TYR A 339 5.07 10.62 9.42
N ARG A 340 5.02 11.52 10.40
CA ARG A 340 3.87 12.43 10.59
C ARG A 340 4.16 13.78 9.97
N SER A 341 3.12 14.51 9.60
CA SER A 341 3.22 15.90 9.14
C SER A 341 2.84 16.85 10.28
N PRO A 342 3.81 17.48 10.98
CA PRO A 342 3.51 18.45 12.03
C PRO A 342 2.97 19.77 11.46
N SER A 343 3.33 20.09 10.23
CA SER A 343 2.83 21.26 9.46
C SER A 343 2.92 20.95 7.97
N ALA A 344 2.15 21.70 7.16
CA ALA A 344 2.20 21.56 5.70
C ALA A 344 3.66 21.64 5.18
N GLY A 345 4.06 20.69 4.35
CA GLY A 345 5.38 20.63 3.73
C GLY A 345 6.51 20.07 4.60
N GLN A 346 6.24 19.62 5.83
CA GLN A 346 7.26 19.09 6.74
C GLN A 346 6.85 17.75 7.33
N PHE A 347 7.84 16.86 7.53
CA PHE A 347 7.64 15.54 8.14
C PHE A 347 8.68 15.24 9.21
N ASP A 348 8.24 14.57 10.27
CA ASP A 348 9.06 14.02 11.36
C ASP A 348 9.01 12.49 11.32
N ASP A 349 10.17 11.82 11.40
CA ASP A 349 10.24 10.37 11.64
C ASP A 349 9.81 10.08 13.08
N VAL A 350 8.65 9.47 13.24
CA VAL A 350 8.09 9.09 14.54
C VAL A 350 8.11 7.57 14.79
N SER A 351 8.76 6.80 13.95
CA SER A 351 8.75 5.33 13.94
C SER A 351 8.95 4.70 15.32
N LEU A 352 10.00 5.14 16.05
CA LEU A 352 10.28 4.65 17.41
C LEU A 352 9.28 5.19 18.43
N ALA A 353 8.98 6.48 18.37
CA ALA A 353 8.09 7.13 19.30
C ALA A 353 6.64 6.66 19.16
N ALA A 354 6.24 6.30 17.95
CA ALA A 354 4.91 5.76 17.64
C ALA A 354 4.75 4.29 18.04
N GLY A 355 5.83 3.53 18.24
CA GLY A 355 5.78 2.13 18.64
C GLY A 355 5.94 1.12 17.48
N VAL A 356 6.09 1.58 16.22
CA VAL A 356 6.22 0.68 15.06
C VAL A 356 7.67 0.26 14.79
N GLY A 357 8.64 1.11 15.09
CA GLY A 357 10.04 0.89 14.72
C GLY A 357 10.72 -0.26 15.48
N GLY A 358 10.41 -0.43 16.77
CA GLY A 358 11.00 -1.49 17.59
C GLY A 358 10.65 -2.89 17.11
N PRO A 359 9.36 -3.26 17.02
CA PRO A 359 8.92 -4.57 16.53
C PRO A 359 9.40 -4.88 15.11
N SER A 360 9.34 -3.91 14.20
CA SER A 360 9.68 -4.11 12.79
C SER A 360 11.17 -4.15 12.46
N LYS A 361 12.06 -3.93 13.44
CA LYS A 361 13.50 -3.86 13.18
C LYS A 361 14.12 -5.14 12.64
N THR A 362 13.56 -6.30 12.98
CA THR A 362 14.14 -7.61 12.59
C THR A 362 13.41 -8.26 11.42
N THR A 363 12.45 -7.58 10.83
CA THR A 363 11.68 -8.04 9.67
C THR A 363 12.02 -7.22 8.44
N LEU A 364 11.81 -7.81 7.28
CA LEU A 364 11.92 -7.19 5.98
C LEU A 364 10.51 -7.00 5.43
N GLY A 365 10.05 -5.75 5.36
CA GLY A 365 8.69 -5.43 4.94
C GLY A 365 8.60 -5.12 3.45
N PHE A 366 7.48 -5.54 2.81
CA PHE A 366 7.13 -5.20 1.44
C PHE A 366 5.79 -4.45 1.41
N GLY A 367 4.68 -5.16 1.20
CA GLY A 367 3.37 -4.53 1.21
C GLY A 367 3.05 -3.90 2.54
N CYS A 368 2.45 -2.71 2.52
CA CYS A 368 1.91 -2.05 3.70
C CYS A 368 0.66 -1.26 3.35
N GLY A 369 -0.16 -0.99 4.34
CA GLY A 369 -1.31 -0.12 4.13
C GLY A 369 -1.96 0.31 5.41
N PHE A 370 -2.58 1.48 5.35
CA PHE A 370 -3.43 2.01 6.39
C PHE A 370 -4.87 1.59 6.17
N ALA A 371 -5.48 0.93 7.15
CA ALA A 371 -6.89 0.57 7.18
C ALA A 371 -7.42 0.68 8.62
N ASP A 372 -8.68 0.97 8.80
CA ASP A 372 -9.36 1.01 10.09
C ASP A 372 -10.03 -0.37 10.29
N LEU A 373 -9.29 -1.30 10.91
CA LEU A 373 -9.69 -2.72 10.97
C LEU A 373 -10.70 -3.03 12.08
N ASP A 374 -10.75 -2.22 13.14
CA ASP A 374 -11.73 -2.37 14.22
C ASP A 374 -12.86 -1.33 14.18
N LEU A 375 -12.83 -0.48 13.15
CA LEU A 375 -13.81 0.57 12.86
C LEU A 375 -13.96 1.59 14.01
N ASP A 376 -12.86 1.87 14.71
CA ASP A 376 -12.83 2.87 15.79
C ASP A 376 -12.58 4.30 15.31
N GLY A 377 -12.27 4.48 14.02
CA GLY A 377 -12.01 5.77 13.38
C GLY A 377 -10.53 6.12 13.27
N HIS A 378 -9.62 5.29 13.75
CA HIS A 378 -8.19 5.47 13.64
C HIS A 378 -7.59 4.48 12.64
N LEU A 379 -6.72 4.97 11.75
CA LEU A 379 -6.07 4.10 10.78
C LEU A 379 -5.01 3.22 11.44
N ASP A 380 -5.20 1.91 11.39
CA ASP A 380 -4.20 0.89 11.72
C ASP A 380 -3.18 0.74 10.60
N LEU A 381 -2.06 0.09 10.88
CA LEU A 381 -1.01 -0.17 9.90
C LEU A 381 -0.72 -1.66 9.79
N VAL A 382 -0.93 -2.23 8.60
CA VAL A 382 -0.66 -3.63 8.28
C VAL A 382 0.59 -3.73 7.41
N ILE A 383 1.45 -4.73 7.69
CA ILE A 383 2.70 -4.94 6.94
C ILE A 383 2.87 -6.41 6.60
N ALA A 384 3.09 -6.67 5.31
CA ALA A 384 3.48 -7.97 4.79
C ALA A 384 5.01 -8.10 4.79
N ASN A 385 5.53 -9.07 5.54
CA ASN A 385 6.95 -9.33 5.68
C ASN A 385 7.38 -10.60 4.96
N GLY A 386 8.67 -10.65 4.57
CA GLY A 386 9.28 -11.83 3.98
C GLY A 386 10.65 -11.54 3.41
N HIS A 387 11.67 -12.31 3.78
CA HIS A 387 13.03 -12.07 3.32
C HIS A 387 13.21 -12.34 1.82
N ILE A 388 14.27 -11.81 1.21
CA ILE A 388 14.62 -12.03 -0.20
C ILE A 388 15.47 -13.28 -0.42
N ASP A 389 16.24 -13.71 0.58
CA ASP A 389 17.16 -14.85 0.47
C ASP A 389 16.65 -16.05 1.28
N ASP A 390 16.39 -17.16 0.58
CA ASP A 390 15.93 -18.43 1.16
C ASP A 390 16.99 -19.12 2.03
N THR A 391 18.25 -18.70 1.93
CA THR A 391 19.39 -19.23 2.70
C THR A 391 19.79 -18.33 3.87
N VAL A 392 19.09 -17.21 4.11
CA VAL A 392 19.45 -16.19 5.13
C VAL A 392 19.70 -16.79 6.51
N ARG A 393 18.93 -17.80 6.92
CA ARG A 393 19.08 -18.45 8.23
C ARG A 393 20.46 -19.09 8.42
N ASN A 394 21.12 -19.54 7.34
CA ASN A 394 22.46 -20.13 7.40
C ASN A 394 23.55 -19.09 7.76
N ILE A 395 23.25 -17.82 7.51
CA ILE A 395 24.17 -16.68 7.72
C ILE A 395 23.77 -15.91 8.98
N ARG A 396 22.46 -15.74 9.18
CA ARG A 396 21.85 -14.96 10.27
C ARG A 396 20.79 -15.85 10.94
N GLY A 397 21.21 -16.66 11.90
CA GLY A 397 20.42 -17.73 12.50
C GLY A 397 19.08 -17.33 13.11
N ASN A 398 18.91 -16.04 13.43
CA ASN A 398 17.67 -15.45 13.98
C ASN A 398 16.74 -14.84 12.93
N VAL A 399 17.12 -14.81 11.64
CA VAL A 399 16.30 -14.25 10.55
C VAL A 399 15.74 -15.37 9.70
N GLY A 400 14.41 -15.41 9.56
CA GLY A 400 13.72 -16.39 8.72
C GLY A 400 13.51 -15.86 7.30
N TYR A 401 13.42 -16.78 6.32
CA TYR A 401 12.95 -16.46 4.96
C TYR A 401 11.47 -16.10 4.97
N ALA A 402 10.62 -16.97 5.51
CA ALA A 402 9.26 -16.63 5.89
C ALA A 402 9.28 -15.86 7.22
N GLN A 403 8.58 -14.74 7.27
CA GLN A 403 8.54 -13.84 8.42
C GLN A 403 7.10 -13.56 8.84
N PRO A 404 6.84 -13.36 10.15
CA PRO A 404 5.53 -12.93 10.60
C PRO A 404 5.22 -11.52 10.05
N PRO A 405 3.97 -11.24 9.66
CA PRO A 405 3.53 -9.88 9.34
C PRO A 405 3.49 -9.03 10.59
N HIS A 406 3.23 -7.73 10.44
CA HIS A 406 2.85 -6.85 11.55
C HIS A 406 1.42 -6.35 11.38
N LEU A 407 0.74 -6.22 12.50
CA LEU A 407 -0.58 -5.64 12.63
C LEU A 407 -0.52 -4.61 13.76
N PHE A 408 -0.27 -3.38 13.40
CA PHE A 408 -0.14 -2.26 14.33
C PHE A 408 -1.49 -1.59 14.53
N LEU A 409 -2.15 -1.89 15.66
CA LEU A 409 -3.37 -1.22 16.08
C LEU A 409 -3.06 0.22 16.51
N ASN A 410 -3.78 1.18 16.00
CA ASN A 410 -3.65 2.59 16.34
C ASN A 410 -4.45 2.92 17.63
N LEU A 411 -3.76 3.27 18.68
CA LEU A 411 -4.34 3.61 19.98
C LEU A 411 -4.76 5.08 20.10
N GLY A 412 -4.81 5.78 18.95
CA GLY A 412 -5.00 7.23 18.91
C GLY A 412 -3.73 8.02 19.20
N LYS A 413 -3.71 9.31 18.81
CA LYS A 413 -2.59 10.25 19.00
C LYS A 413 -1.26 9.75 18.41
N GLY A 414 -1.31 9.03 17.29
CA GLY A 414 -0.14 8.48 16.60
C GLY A 414 0.64 7.43 17.40
N LYS A 415 -0.04 6.66 18.26
CA LYS A 415 0.55 5.55 19.01
C LYS A 415 0.01 4.23 18.51
N PHE A 416 0.92 3.28 18.28
CA PHE A 416 0.62 1.97 17.74
C PHE A 416 1.10 0.86 18.67
N GLN A 417 0.38 -0.25 18.65
CA GLN A 417 0.75 -1.49 19.30
C GLN A 417 0.68 -2.63 18.30
N ASP A 418 1.73 -3.44 18.21
CA ASP A 418 1.69 -4.67 17.40
C ASP A 418 0.80 -5.69 18.12
N VAL A 419 -0.30 -6.04 17.47
CA VAL A 419 -1.32 -6.98 17.99
C VAL A 419 -1.45 -8.23 17.13
N VAL A 420 -0.47 -8.51 16.27
CA VAL A 420 -0.55 -9.64 15.33
C VAL A 420 -0.76 -10.98 16.05
N ASP A 421 -0.15 -11.17 17.22
CA ASP A 421 -0.27 -12.42 18.00
C ASP A 421 -1.65 -12.59 18.65
N THR A 422 -2.42 -11.52 18.82
CA THR A 422 -3.73 -11.55 19.50
C THR A 422 -4.90 -11.39 18.52
N ASN A 423 -4.78 -10.52 17.53
CA ASN A 423 -5.84 -10.16 16.59
C ASN A 423 -5.57 -10.68 15.18
N GLY A 424 -4.33 -11.05 14.85
CA GLY A 424 -3.95 -11.48 13.50
C GLY A 424 -4.59 -12.79 13.04
N GLY A 425 -5.07 -13.65 13.94
CA GLY A 425 -5.68 -14.92 13.56
C GLY A 425 -4.78 -15.73 12.62
N ASP A 426 -5.33 -16.18 11.49
CA ASP A 426 -4.57 -16.92 10.47
C ASP A 426 -3.53 -16.06 9.75
N PHE A 427 -3.68 -14.73 9.76
CA PHE A 427 -2.72 -13.79 9.17
C PHE A 427 -1.38 -13.80 9.91
N ALA A 428 -1.34 -14.08 11.21
CA ALA A 428 -0.13 -14.09 12.02
C ALA A 428 0.94 -15.10 11.57
N ALA A 429 0.57 -16.12 10.78
CA ALA A 429 1.51 -17.16 10.34
C ALA A 429 2.64 -16.56 9.46
N PRO A 430 3.92 -16.96 9.69
CA PRO A 430 5.03 -16.46 8.89
C PRO A 430 4.90 -16.84 7.41
N ARG A 431 5.10 -15.87 6.51
CA ARG A 431 5.04 -16.03 5.06
C ARG A 431 6.17 -15.26 4.38
N VAL A 432 6.32 -15.45 3.07
CA VAL A 432 7.21 -14.65 2.24
C VAL A 432 6.35 -13.58 1.54
N GLY A 433 5.81 -12.67 2.34
CA GLY A 433 4.85 -11.67 1.89
C GLY A 433 5.43 -10.68 0.88
N ARG A 434 4.57 -10.21 -0.05
CA ARG A 434 4.91 -9.20 -1.07
C ARG A 434 3.78 -8.18 -1.21
N GLY A 435 2.88 -8.36 -2.17
CA GLY A 435 1.75 -7.47 -2.37
C GLY A 435 0.73 -7.56 -1.24
N LEU A 436 0.13 -6.44 -0.90
CA LEU A 436 -0.95 -6.31 0.08
C LEU A 436 -1.97 -5.31 -0.45
N ALA A 437 -3.25 -5.69 -0.45
CA ALA A 437 -4.36 -4.85 -0.86
C ALA A 437 -5.55 -5.02 0.09
N PHE A 438 -6.42 -4.02 0.14
CA PHE A 438 -7.55 -3.92 1.05
C PHE A 438 -8.85 -3.70 0.29
N ALA A 439 -9.93 -4.37 0.72
CA ALA A 439 -11.30 -4.15 0.25
C ALA A 439 -12.29 -4.78 1.22
N ASP A 440 -13.52 -4.31 1.21
CA ASP A 440 -14.67 -4.99 1.79
C ASP A 440 -15.26 -5.91 0.70
N PHE A 441 -14.70 -7.15 0.57
CA PHE A 441 -15.04 -8.02 -0.57
C PHE A 441 -16.40 -8.70 -0.44
N ASP A 442 -16.91 -8.89 0.78
CA ASP A 442 -18.22 -9.52 1.02
C ASP A 442 -19.32 -8.52 1.41
N ARG A 443 -18.97 -7.23 1.47
CA ARG A 443 -19.85 -6.08 1.71
C ARG A 443 -20.54 -6.13 3.07
N ASP A 444 -19.84 -6.62 4.08
CA ASP A 444 -20.31 -6.61 5.46
C ASP A 444 -19.95 -5.34 6.23
N GLY A 445 -19.13 -4.47 5.63
CA GLY A 445 -18.81 -3.11 6.09
C GLY A 445 -17.46 -2.97 6.76
N ASP A 446 -16.73 -4.06 6.98
CA ASP A 446 -15.36 -4.01 7.45
C ASP A 446 -14.33 -4.23 6.31
N VAL A 447 -13.06 -4.07 6.61
CA VAL A 447 -12.00 -4.10 5.58
C VAL A 447 -11.24 -5.41 5.68
N ASP A 448 -11.24 -6.15 4.55
CA ASP A 448 -10.53 -7.40 4.36
C ASP A 448 -9.17 -7.22 3.71
N LEU A 449 -8.34 -8.27 3.70
CA LEU A 449 -6.98 -8.24 3.19
C LEU A 449 -6.72 -9.30 2.12
N LEU A 450 -6.03 -8.89 1.06
CA LEU A 450 -5.46 -9.77 0.04
C LEU A 450 -3.94 -9.69 0.10
N LEU A 451 -3.28 -10.82 0.34
CA LEU A 451 -1.83 -10.94 0.46
C LEU A 451 -1.29 -11.86 -0.61
N THR A 452 -0.26 -11.43 -1.34
CA THR A 452 0.52 -12.31 -2.20
C THR A 452 1.85 -12.70 -1.56
N THR A 453 2.38 -13.85 -1.96
CA THR A 453 3.68 -14.34 -1.48
C THR A 453 4.60 -14.67 -2.63
N ASN A 454 5.90 -14.44 -2.43
CA ASN A 454 6.91 -14.78 -3.43
C ASN A 454 7.04 -16.30 -3.59
N ASN A 455 6.90 -16.77 -4.83
CA ASN A 455 6.93 -18.20 -5.18
C ASN A 455 5.98 -19.07 -4.33
N GLY A 456 4.86 -18.49 -3.90
CA GLY A 456 3.89 -19.08 -2.99
C GLY A 456 2.44 -18.76 -3.36
N PRO A 457 1.46 -19.22 -2.56
CA PRO A 457 0.05 -18.93 -2.78
C PRO A 457 -0.28 -17.44 -2.50
N ALA A 458 -1.41 -16.98 -3.03
CA ALA A 458 -2.08 -15.82 -2.50
C ALA A 458 -3.00 -16.22 -1.33
N TYR A 459 -3.34 -15.24 -0.50
CA TYR A 459 -4.23 -15.42 0.66
C TYR A 459 -5.27 -14.31 0.68
N LEU A 460 -6.53 -14.70 0.86
CA LEU A 460 -7.64 -13.79 1.17
C LEU A 460 -8.00 -13.96 2.65
N PHE A 461 -7.85 -12.90 3.42
CA PHE A 461 -8.22 -12.87 4.83
C PHE A 461 -9.47 -12.04 5.00
N ARG A 462 -10.52 -12.68 5.50
CA ARG A 462 -11.72 -11.99 5.94
C ARG A 462 -11.50 -11.45 7.35
N ASN A 463 -11.92 -10.22 7.56
CA ASN A 463 -11.95 -9.60 8.87
C ASN A 463 -13.24 -10.01 9.59
N ASP A 464 -13.14 -10.83 10.63
CA ASP A 464 -14.29 -11.21 11.45
C ASP A 464 -14.37 -10.21 12.64
N LEU A 465 -15.06 -9.08 12.44
CA LEU A 465 -15.21 -8.02 13.43
C LEU A 465 -16.27 -8.33 14.47
N HIS A 466 -16.08 -7.91 15.72
CA HIS A 466 -17.10 -8.05 16.74
C HIS A 466 -18.33 -7.18 16.44
N PRO A 467 -19.56 -7.70 16.67
CA PRO A 467 -20.80 -6.96 16.42
C PRO A 467 -20.87 -5.65 17.19
N GLY A 468 -21.24 -4.56 16.54
CA GLY A 468 -21.52 -3.27 17.14
C GLY A 468 -20.74 -2.10 16.58
N SER A 469 -19.59 -2.33 15.94
CA SER A 469 -18.89 -1.29 15.17
C SER A 469 -19.60 -1.04 13.85
N ARG A 470 -19.52 0.20 13.36
CA ARG A 470 -20.14 0.65 12.12
C ARG A 470 -19.15 1.46 11.30
N ALA A 471 -19.35 1.46 9.99
CA ALA A 471 -18.62 2.31 9.08
C ALA A 471 -19.54 3.15 8.21
N LEU A 472 -19.06 4.33 7.82
CA LEU A 472 -19.58 5.04 6.65
C LEU A 472 -18.74 4.60 5.45
N ARG A 473 -19.39 3.98 4.46
CA ARG A 473 -18.76 3.56 3.22
C ARG A 473 -19.21 4.45 2.08
N LEU A 474 -18.27 4.94 1.26
CA LEU A 474 -18.53 5.92 0.23
C LEU A 474 -17.78 5.59 -1.07
N HIS A 475 -18.51 5.41 -2.16
CA HIS A 475 -17.98 5.35 -3.51
C HIS A 475 -18.19 6.70 -4.22
N LEU A 476 -17.15 7.21 -4.87
CA LEU A 476 -17.13 8.51 -5.53
C LEU A 476 -16.98 8.34 -7.04
N THR A 477 -17.76 9.10 -7.80
CA THR A 477 -17.67 9.14 -9.27
C THR A 477 -17.54 10.57 -9.75
N GLY A 478 -16.41 10.89 -10.40
CA GLY A 478 -16.18 12.20 -11.01
C GLY A 478 -17.04 12.43 -12.26
N THR A 479 -17.38 13.68 -12.51
CA THR A 479 -18.07 14.13 -13.73
C THR A 479 -17.31 15.22 -14.47
N LYS A 480 -16.60 16.07 -13.70
CA LYS A 480 -15.59 17.04 -14.20
C LYS A 480 -14.18 16.59 -13.83
N SER A 481 -14.06 15.97 -12.67
CA SER A 481 -12.87 15.24 -12.26
C SER A 481 -12.74 13.94 -13.07
N ASN A 482 -11.57 13.28 -13.02
CA ASN A 482 -11.45 11.92 -13.50
C ASN A 482 -12.56 11.04 -12.91
N ARG A 483 -13.03 10.07 -13.67
CA ARG A 483 -14.22 9.30 -13.32
C ARG A 483 -14.07 8.49 -12.02
N ASP A 484 -12.89 7.99 -11.75
CA ASP A 484 -12.57 7.25 -10.52
C ASP A 484 -12.46 8.15 -9.30
N ALA A 485 -12.60 9.47 -9.47
CA ALA A 485 -12.42 10.49 -8.42
C ALA A 485 -11.05 10.42 -7.71
N ILE A 486 -10.04 9.83 -8.35
CA ILE A 486 -8.68 9.76 -7.79
C ILE A 486 -8.17 11.17 -7.52
N GLY A 487 -7.75 11.43 -6.28
CA GLY A 487 -7.38 12.74 -5.77
C GLY A 487 -8.49 13.45 -4.98
N ALA A 488 -9.72 12.93 -4.97
CA ALA A 488 -10.78 13.49 -4.12
C ALA A 488 -10.46 13.28 -2.63
N VAL A 489 -10.63 14.34 -1.85
CA VAL A 489 -10.42 14.33 -0.40
C VAL A 489 -11.77 14.33 0.31
N VAL A 490 -11.99 13.34 1.15
CA VAL A 490 -13.21 13.21 1.95
C VAL A 490 -12.89 13.42 3.42
N ARG A 491 -13.67 14.27 4.07
CA ARG A 491 -13.61 14.49 5.51
C ARG A 491 -14.96 14.17 6.14
N ILE A 492 -14.94 13.39 7.20
CA ILE A 492 -16.09 13.23 8.08
C ILE A 492 -15.82 13.89 9.43
N TYR A 493 -16.88 14.44 10.01
CA TYR A 493 -16.86 15.06 11.33
C TYR A 493 -17.84 14.29 12.20
N HIS A 494 -17.33 13.70 13.26
CA HIS A 494 -18.09 12.83 14.13
C HIS A 494 -17.54 12.84 15.55
N GLY A 495 -18.41 12.99 16.57
CA GLY A 495 -18.01 12.91 17.96
C GLY A 495 -16.97 13.97 18.42
N GLY A 496 -16.80 15.05 17.65
CA GLY A 496 -15.78 16.08 17.88
C GLY A 496 -14.43 15.79 17.23
N GLU A 497 -14.29 14.67 16.53
CA GLU A 497 -13.11 14.30 15.75
C GLU A 497 -13.34 14.51 14.25
N THR A 498 -12.23 14.57 13.51
CA THR A 498 -12.24 14.68 12.05
C THR A 498 -11.39 13.57 11.47
N GLN A 499 -11.96 12.76 10.60
CA GLN A 499 -11.21 11.79 9.83
C GLN A 499 -11.07 12.30 8.39
N MET A 500 -9.92 12.07 7.77
CA MET A 500 -9.64 12.41 6.38
C MET A 500 -9.19 11.16 5.62
N ARG A 501 -9.75 10.95 4.43
CA ARG A 501 -9.31 9.93 3.47
C ARG A 501 -9.22 10.56 2.08
N THR A 502 -8.32 10.04 1.26
CA THR A 502 -8.17 10.44 -0.15
C THR A 502 -8.37 9.24 -1.05
N VAL A 503 -9.15 9.38 -2.13
CA VAL A 503 -9.25 8.34 -3.17
C VAL A 503 -7.91 8.24 -3.89
N ARG A 504 -7.32 7.04 -3.95
CA ARG A 504 -5.96 6.84 -4.46
C ARG A 504 -5.91 5.75 -5.50
N GLY A 505 -5.17 5.98 -6.58
CA GLY A 505 -4.98 5.07 -7.71
C GLY A 505 -3.76 4.17 -7.59
N GLY A 506 -3.26 3.87 -6.40
CA GLY A 506 -2.11 3.01 -6.12
C GLY A 506 -1.50 3.31 -4.76
N SER A 507 -1.00 2.28 -4.09
CA SER A 507 -0.30 2.36 -2.80
C SER A 507 0.33 1.01 -2.48
N SER A 508 0.87 0.83 -1.25
CA SER A 508 1.46 -0.43 -0.81
C SER A 508 2.72 -0.81 -1.60
N TYR A 509 2.81 -2.04 -2.04
CA TYR A 509 3.88 -2.57 -2.87
C TYR A 509 3.29 -3.37 -4.02
N LEU A 510 3.53 -2.93 -5.26
CA LEU A 510 3.07 -3.59 -6.49
C LEU A 510 1.55 -3.81 -6.58
N SER A 511 0.75 -3.16 -5.73
CA SER A 511 -0.64 -3.54 -5.49
C SER A 511 -1.60 -2.35 -5.53
N GLN A 512 -2.89 -2.66 -5.63
CA GLN A 512 -3.97 -1.68 -5.65
C GLN A 512 -5.11 -2.15 -4.73
N SER A 513 -5.49 -1.33 -3.76
CA SER A 513 -6.72 -1.50 -2.97
C SER A 513 -7.94 -1.01 -3.73
N GLU A 514 -9.14 -1.33 -3.24
CA GLU A 514 -10.37 -0.77 -3.79
C GLU A 514 -10.41 0.77 -3.68
N LEU A 515 -11.20 1.42 -4.54
CA LEU A 515 -11.36 2.87 -4.53
C LEU A 515 -12.38 3.38 -3.49
N PRO A 516 -13.47 2.66 -3.16
CA PRO A 516 -14.39 3.08 -2.11
C PRO A 516 -13.69 3.34 -0.77
N LEU A 517 -14.13 4.39 -0.07
CA LEU A 517 -13.56 4.81 1.21
C LEU A 517 -14.40 4.28 2.37
N THR A 518 -13.75 3.71 3.38
CA THR A 518 -14.37 3.23 4.61
C THR A 518 -13.90 4.09 5.79
N PHE A 519 -14.86 4.58 6.59
CA PHE A 519 -14.64 5.38 7.79
C PHE A 519 -15.28 4.68 8.98
N GLY A 520 -14.52 4.15 9.90
CA GLY A 520 -15.04 3.63 11.17
C GLY A 520 -15.63 4.76 12.02
N VAL A 521 -16.74 4.48 12.67
CA VAL A 521 -17.44 5.44 13.53
C VAL A 521 -17.88 4.81 14.86
N GLY A 522 -17.27 3.67 15.21
CA GLY A 522 -17.65 2.90 16.39
C GLY A 522 -19.13 2.51 16.34
N SER A 523 -19.86 2.75 17.40
CA SER A 523 -21.29 2.39 17.49
C SER A 523 -22.25 3.47 16.98
N SER A 524 -21.77 4.55 16.39
CA SER A 524 -22.62 5.67 15.97
C SER A 524 -23.48 5.33 14.76
N ASP A 525 -24.73 5.77 14.77
CA ASP A 525 -25.69 5.59 13.68
C ASP A 525 -25.63 6.70 12.62
N ARG A 526 -24.80 7.75 12.84
CA ARG A 526 -24.63 8.87 11.92
C ARG A 526 -23.32 9.61 12.11
N VAL A 527 -22.87 10.31 11.07
CA VAL A 527 -21.85 11.35 11.13
C VAL A 527 -22.49 12.73 11.05
N ASP A 528 -21.94 13.71 11.78
CA ASP A 528 -22.49 15.06 11.86
C ASP A 528 -22.42 15.79 10.51
N ARG A 529 -21.26 15.60 9.81
CA ARG A 529 -20.97 16.24 8.52
C ARG A 529 -20.03 15.36 7.69
N LEU A 530 -20.34 15.26 6.41
CA LEU A 530 -19.50 14.71 5.35
C LEU A 530 -19.15 15.84 4.38
N ALA A 531 -17.87 16.06 4.12
CA ALA A 531 -17.38 17.04 3.15
C ALA A 531 -16.48 16.37 2.12
N VAL A 532 -16.68 16.69 0.84
CA VAL A 532 -15.90 16.16 -0.28
C VAL A 532 -15.30 17.32 -1.06
N GLU A 533 -13.98 17.28 -1.25
CA GLU A 533 -13.23 18.17 -2.13
C GLU A 533 -12.80 17.37 -3.36
N TRP A 534 -13.32 17.72 -4.53
CA TRP A 534 -13.06 17.03 -5.79
C TRP A 534 -11.79 17.56 -6.47
N PRO A 535 -11.08 16.74 -7.28
CA PRO A 535 -9.94 17.20 -8.07
C PRO A 535 -10.24 18.42 -8.96
N SER A 536 -11.47 18.54 -9.47
CA SER A 536 -11.93 19.72 -10.23
C SER A 536 -11.96 21.03 -9.44
N GLY A 537 -11.79 20.98 -8.11
CA GLY A 537 -12.00 22.09 -7.18
C GLY A 537 -13.44 22.28 -6.72
N THR A 538 -14.38 21.43 -7.18
CA THR A 538 -15.75 21.40 -6.65
C THR A 538 -15.74 20.92 -5.20
N THR A 539 -16.68 21.43 -4.38
CA THR A 539 -16.89 20.98 -3.00
C THR A 539 -18.34 20.63 -2.76
N GLN A 540 -18.59 19.56 -2.01
CA GLN A 540 -19.94 19.15 -1.60
C GLN A 540 -19.97 18.87 -0.10
N GLU A 541 -21.09 19.18 0.56
CA GLU A 541 -21.26 18.98 1.99
C GLU A 541 -22.64 18.39 2.30
N PHE A 542 -22.67 17.38 3.19
CA PHE A 542 -23.87 16.72 3.64
C PHE A 542 -23.88 16.67 5.17
N LYS A 543 -25.06 16.81 5.79
CA LYS A 543 -25.23 16.81 7.25
C LYS A 543 -26.07 15.62 7.70
N ASN A 544 -25.78 15.14 8.91
CA ASN A 544 -26.52 14.05 9.54
C ASN A 544 -26.60 12.79 8.66
N VAL A 545 -25.47 12.36 8.09
CA VAL A 545 -25.40 11.20 7.18
C VAL A 545 -25.46 9.92 8.02
N SER A 546 -26.38 9.02 7.68
CA SER A 546 -26.55 7.73 8.37
C SER A 546 -25.36 6.80 8.08
N THR A 547 -24.99 5.96 9.06
CA THR A 547 -23.95 4.93 8.92
C THR A 547 -24.52 3.53 8.72
N ALA A 548 -25.86 3.44 8.52
CA ALA A 548 -26.53 2.16 8.29
C ALA A 548 -26.45 1.68 6.83
N LYS A 549 -25.81 2.43 5.95
CA LYS A 549 -25.80 2.21 4.51
C LYS A 549 -24.44 2.58 3.91
N ALA A 550 -24.08 1.92 2.80
CA ALA A 550 -23.09 2.42 1.88
C ALA A 550 -23.70 3.45 0.92
N TYR A 551 -22.89 4.38 0.42
CA TYR A 551 -23.33 5.46 -0.44
C TYR A 551 -22.54 5.55 -1.73
N GLU A 552 -23.25 6.00 -2.78
CA GLU A 552 -22.67 6.49 -4.02
C GLU A 552 -22.83 8.02 -4.09
N LEU A 553 -21.78 8.70 -4.47
CA LEU A 553 -21.78 10.14 -4.68
C LEU A 553 -21.15 10.49 -6.02
N HIS A 554 -21.97 11.03 -6.91
CA HIS A 554 -21.49 11.64 -8.14
C HIS A 554 -21.16 13.12 -7.90
N GLU A 555 -20.11 13.60 -8.55
CA GLU A 555 -19.70 14.98 -8.46
C GLU A 555 -20.85 15.92 -8.88
N ASN A 556 -21.19 16.90 -8.04
CA ASN A 556 -22.32 17.84 -8.17
C ASN A 556 -23.71 17.22 -8.01
N GLU A 557 -23.84 15.98 -7.55
CA GLU A 557 -25.16 15.34 -7.32
C GLU A 557 -25.42 15.14 -5.83
N ALA A 558 -26.63 14.65 -5.51
CA ALA A 558 -27.01 14.31 -4.16
C ALA A 558 -26.39 12.96 -3.75
N LEU A 559 -26.17 12.79 -2.45
CA LEU A 559 -25.76 11.50 -1.89
C LEU A 559 -26.89 10.48 -2.07
N THR A 560 -26.58 9.31 -2.63
CA THR A 560 -27.54 8.24 -2.88
C THR A 560 -27.11 6.94 -2.20
N ASP A 561 -28.06 6.05 -1.93
CA ASP A 561 -27.74 4.73 -1.39
C ASP A 561 -27.00 3.89 -2.45
N ALA A 562 -25.89 3.25 -2.08
CA ALA A 562 -25.19 2.30 -2.95
C ALA A 562 -26.09 1.07 -3.23
N ARG A 563 -26.00 0.55 -4.43
CA ARG A 563 -26.80 -0.61 -4.91
C ARG A 563 -26.26 -1.95 -4.44
#